data_658a52198b702d5adc744cd591fc7caf
#
_entry.id   658a52198b702d5adc744cd591fc7caf
#
_cell.length_a   1.000
_cell.length_b   1.000
_cell.length_c   1.000
_cell.angle_alpha   90.00
_cell.angle_beta   90.00
_cell.angle_gamma   90.00
#
_symmetry.space_group_name_H-M   'P 1'
#
loop_
_entity.id
_entity.type
_entity.pdbx_description
1 polymer ?
#
loop_
_entity_poly.entity_id
_entity_poly.type
_entity_poly.pdbx_seq_one_letter_code
_entity_poly.pdbx_strand_id
1 'polypeptide(L)'
;MTLEYINQELQTLKEKKNYRSLPPLIHEGRDVLLNGQRMLNLSSNDYLGLANDISLREEFLRTLTPETFLPTSSSSRLLTGNFSDYQKLEQQLATMFGTESALIFNSGYH
;
A
#
# COMPACT_ATOMS: atom_id res chain seq x y z
N MET A 1 -17.88 -19.09 -15.14
CA MET A 1 -18.21 -18.97 -13.69
C MET A 1 -19.40 -18.03 -13.61
N THR A 2 -20.55 -18.52 -13.21
CA THR A 2 -21.79 -17.73 -13.23
C THR A 2 -21.89 -16.85 -11.99
N LEU A 3 -22.55 -15.68 -12.09
CA LEU A 3 -22.84 -14.78 -10.96
C LEU A 3 -23.57 -15.48 -9.80
N GLU A 4 -24.37 -16.51 -10.12
CA GLU A 4 -25.07 -17.35 -9.13
C GLU A 4 -24.11 -18.06 -8.19
N TYR A 5 -23.03 -18.65 -8.70
CA TYR A 5 -22.02 -19.30 -7.87
C TYR A 5 -21.40 -18.32 -6.87
N ILE A 6 -21.01 -17.12 -7.33
CA ILE A 6 -20.46 -16.07 -6.47
C ILE A 6 -21.45 -15.67 -5.37
N ASN A 7 -22.72 -15.51 -5.71
CA ASN A 7 -23.76 -15.16 -4.74
C ASN A 7 -23.96 -16.25 -3.69
N GLN A 8 -23.92 -17.52 -4.08
CA GLN A 8 -24.01 -18.66 -3.15
C GLN A 8 -22.83 -18.70 -2.19
N GLU A 9 -21.60 -18.51 -2.69
CA GLU A 9 -20.39 -18.44 -1.84
C GLU A 9 -20.46 -17.27 -0.87
N LEU A 10 -20.88 -16.08 -1.31
CA LEU A 10 -21.04 -14.92 -0.43
C LEU A 10 -22.11 -15.17 0.66
N GLN A 11 -23.20 -15.83 0.32
CA GLN A 11 -24.24 -16.20 1.28
C GLN A 11 -23.68 -17.19 2.32
N THR A 12 -22.94 -18.22 1.88
CA THR A 12 -22.29 -19.19 2.75
C THR A 12 -21.30 -18.52 3.71
N LEU A 13 -20.50 -17.54 3.22
CA LEU A 13 -19.59 -16.78 4.08
C LEU A 13 -20.34 -15.96 5.14
N LYS A 14 -21.51 -15.37 4.81
CA LYS A 14 -22.35 -14.64 5.77
C LYS A 14 -22.91 -15.55 6.84
N GLU A 15 -23.43 -16.71 6.46
CA GLU A 15 -23.99 -17.71 7.37
C GLU A 15 -22.94 -18.25 8.34
N LYS A 16 -21.72 -18.49 7.84
CA LYS A 16 -20.55 -18.91 8.65
C LYS A 16 -19.90 -17.78 9.44
N LYS A 17 -20.40 -16.53 9.35
CA LYS A 17 -19.83 -15.32 9.98
C LYS A 17 -18.37 -15.06 9.56
N ASN A 18 -17.98 -15.51 8.36
CA ASN A 18 -16.67 -15.32 7.76
C ASN A 18 -16.66 -14.26 6.66
N TYR A 19 -17.81 -13.62 6.41
CA TYR A 19 -17.91 -12.53 5.44
C TYR A 19 -17.13 -11.32 5.94
N ARG A 20 -16.21 -10.84 5.12
CA ARG A 20 -15.41 -9.64 5.39
C ARG A 20 -15.89 -8.51 4.48
N SER A 21 -16.14 -7.36 5.06
CA SER A 21 -16.46 -6.14 4.34
C SER A 21 -15.33 -5.12 4.52
N LEU A 22 -15.24 -4.19 3.57
CA LEU A 22 -14.33 -3.05 3.67
C LEU A 22 -15.13 -1.88 4.28
N PRO A 23 -14.94 -1.56 5.57
CA PRO A 23 -15.67 -0.46 6.20
C PRO A 23 -15.19 0.88 5.64
N PRO A 24 -16.10 1.85 5.41
CA PRO A 24 -15.75 3.21 4.99
C PRO A 24 -15.18 4.00 6.18
N LEU A 25 -13.88 3.85 6.44
CA LEU A 25 -13.20 4.55 7.53
C LEU A 25 -12.68 5.91 7.07
N ILE A 26 -12.83 6.92 7.93
CA ILE A 26 -12.15 8.20 7.78
C ILE A 26 -10.97 8.21 8.76
N HIS A 27 -9.77 8.48 8.26
CA HIS A 27 -8.55 8.52 9.08
C HIS A 27 -8.30 9.93 9.60
N GLU A 28 -8.11 10.06 10.91
CA GLU A 28 -7.81 11.33 11.60
C GLU A 28 -6.61 11.14 12.54
N GLY A 29 -5.41 11.20 11.98
CA GLY A 29 -4.19 10.94 12.72
C GLY A 29 -4.14 9.52 13.27
N ARG A 30 -4.10 9.38 14.61
CA ARG A 30 -4.11 8.07 15.29
C ARG A 30 -5.51 7.47 15.42
N ASP A 31 -6.56 8.21 15.09
CA ASP A 31 -7.95 7.79 15.23
C ASP A 31 -8.55 7.45 13.87
N VAL A 32 -9.63 6.68 13.90
CA VAL A 32 -10.50 6.41 12.77
C VAL A 32 -11.94 6.69 13.15
N LEU A 33 -12.73 7.20 12.19
CA LEU A 33 -14.17 7.35 12.33
C LEU A 33 -14.88 6.29 11.50
N LEU A 34 -15.83 5.62 12.13
CA LEU A 34 -16.77 4.73 11.46
C LEU A 34 -18.19 5.14 11.88
N ASN A 35 -19.02 5.50 10.92
CA ASN A 35 -20.41 5.95 11.18
C ASN A 35 -20.49 7.09 12.23
N GLY A 36 -19.53 8.01 12.21
CA GLY A 36 -19.45 9.12 13.16
C GLY A 36 -18.87 8.76 14.53
N GLN A 37 -18.58 7.50 14.79
CA GLN A 37 -17.93 7.06 16.02
C GLN A 37 -16.41 7.10 15.88
N ARG A 38 -15.74 7.87 16.77
CA ARG A 38 -14.28 7.95 16.84
C ARG A 38 -13.71 6.77 17.63
N MET A 39 -12.69 6.13 17.09
CA MET A 39 -12.00 5.00 17.70
C MET A 39 -10.49 5.14 17.52
N LEU A 40 -9.70 4.72 18.51
CA LEU A 40 -8.25 4.62 18.38
C LEU A 40 -7.89 3.52 17.38
N ASN A 41 -7.05 3.83 16.39
CA ASN A 41 -6.61 2.87 15.38
C ASN A 41 -5.46 1.99 15.91
N LEU A 42 -5.79 0.83 16.44
CA LEU A 42 -4.82 -0.17 16.89
C LEU A 42 -4.44 -1.18 15.78
N SER A 43 -4.99 -1.02 14.57
CA SER A 43 -4.75 -1.92 13.43
C SER A 43 -3.79 -1.34 12.41
N SER A 44 -3.18 -0.18 12.70
CA SER A 44 -2.22 0.46 11.81
C SER A 44 -0.85 -0.21 11.90
N ASN A 45 -0.18 -0.36 10.76
CA ASN A 45 1.25 -0.69 10.67
C ASN A 45 2.15 0.54 10.64
N ASP A 46 1.58 1.74 10.73
CA ASP A 46 2.31 3.01 10.77
C ASP A 46 2.89 3.28 12.17
N TYR A 47 3.82 2.42 12.59
CA TYR A 47 4.40 2.48 13.93
C TYR A 47 5.21 3.75 14.21
N LEU A 48 5.71 4.41 13.18
CA LEU A 48 6.48 5.66 13.27
C LEU A 48 5.64 6.90 13.02
N GLY A 49 4.35 6.76 12.67
CA GLY A 49 3.46 7.88 12.40
C GLY A 49 3.75 8.62 11.09
N LEU A 50 4.48 7.99 10.15
CA LEU A 50 4.95 8.64 8.91
C LEU A 50 3.80 9.04 7.98
N ALA A 51 2.67 8.33 8.03
CA ALA A 51 1.50 8.65 7.21
C ALA A 51 0.94 10.05 7.51
N ASN A 52 1.18 10.59 8.70
CA ASN A 52 0.71 11.91 9.13
C ASN A 52 1.82 12.96 9.18
N ASP A 53 3.05 12.61 8.82
CA ASP A 53 4.16 13.56 8.76
C ASP A 53 4.08 14.39 7.47
N ILE A 54 3.50 15.60 7.62
CA ILE A 54 3.33 16.54 6.50
C ILE A 54 4.70 17.04 6.04
N SER A 55 5.63 17.29 6.95
CA SER A 55 6.95 17.83 6.62
C SER A 55 7.76 16.85 5.79
N LEU A 56 7.75 15.57 6.14
CA LEU A 56 8.35 14.50 5.35
C LEU A 56 7.77 14.42 3.93
N ARG A 57 6.44 14.53 3.81
CA ARG A 57 5.78 14.55 2.49
C ARG A 57 6.15 15.76 1.65
N GLU A 58 6.17 16.94 2.25
CA GLU A 58 6.57 18.17 1.56
C GLU A 58 8.03 18.11 1.10
N GLU A 59 8.92 17.58 1.94
CA GLU A 59 10.33 17.38 1.58
C GLU A 59 10.44 16.44 0.39
N PHE A 60 9.77 15.29 0.43
CA PHE A 60 9.74 14.35 -0.68
C PHE A 60 9.20 14.99 -1.97
N LEU A 61 8.07 15.68 -1.90
CA LEU A 61 7.45 16.32 -3.07
C LEU A 61 8.35 17.42 -3.69
N ARG A 62 9.15 18.12 -2.90
CA ARG A 62 10.13 19.10 -3.42
C ARG A 62 11.25 18.48 -4.24
N THR A 63 11.52 17.18 -4.05
CA THR A 63 12.53 16.45 -4.85
C THR A 63 12.01 16.03 -6.24
N LEU A 64 10.70 16.09 -6.47
CA LEU A 64 10.08 15.66 -7.70
C LEU A 64 9.98 16.81 -8.69
N THR A 65 10.28 16.52 -9.95
CA THR A 65 10.06 17.42 -11.09
C THR A 65 9.18 16.70 -12.12
N PRO A 66 8.60 17.42 -13.11
CA PRO A 66 7.86 16.78 -14.19
C PRO A 66 8.67 15.72 -14.95
N GLU A 67 10.01 15.88 -15.00
CA GLU A 67 10.92 14.96 -15.67
C GLU A 67 11.26 13.72 -14.83
N THR A 68 11.28 13.87 -13.51
CA THR A 68 11.63 12.77 -12.57
C THR A 68 10.43 12.02 -12.04
N PHE A 69 9.25 12.65 -12.05
CA PHE A 69 8.01 12.00 -11.60
C PHE A 69 7.38 11.20 -12.74
N LEU A 70 7.57 9.89 -12.72
CA LEU A 70 6.94 8.97 -13.66
C LEU A 70 5.67 8.36 -13.02
N PRO A 71 4.48 8.73 -13.51
CA PRO A 71 3.22 8.28 -12.89
C PRO A 71 2.89 6.81 -13.17
N THR A 72 3.64 6.17 -14.07
CA THR A 72 3.44 4.78 -14.47
C THR A 72 4.74 4.15 -14.96
N SER A 73 4.93 2.87 -14.71
CA SER A 73 6.01 2.09 -15.33
C SER A 73 5.68 1.63 -16.76
N SER A 74 4.44 1.85 -17.23
CA SER A 74 3.96 1.55 -18.60
C SER A 74 4.09 0.10 -19.05
N SER A 75 4.88 -0.73 -18.35
CA SER A 75 5.17 -2.13 -18.72
C SER A 75 5.68 -2.92 -17.52
N SER A 76 5.76 -4.25 -17.66
CA SER A 76 6.41 -5.10 -16.66
C SER A 76 7.93 -4.85 -16.62
N ARG A 77 8.54 -5.11 -15.47
CA ARG A 77 10.00 -4.95 -15.27
C ARG A 77 10.82 -5.83 -16.20
N LEU A 78 10.32 -7.02 -16.56
CA LEU A 78 11.00 -7.94 -17.48
C LEU A 78 11.04 -7.45 -18.93
N LEU A 79 10.25 -6.44 -19.27
CA LEU A 79 10.21 -5.84 -20.60
C LEU A 79 10.86 -4.44 -20.57
N THR A 80 10.05 -3.40 -20.52
CA THR A 80 10.50 -2.01 -20.58
C THR A 80 10.19 -1.19 -19.32
N GLY A 81 9.57 -1.79 -18.30
CA GLY A 81 9.13 -1.10 -17.08
C GLY A 81 10.14 -1.10 -15.94
N ASN A 82 11.40 -1.55 -16.15
CA ASN A 82 12.43 -1.54 -15.13
C ASN A 82 13.19 -0.21 -15.12
N PHE A 83 12.57 0.84 -14.62
CA PHE A 83 13.20 2.15 -14.51
C PHE A 83 14.36 2.16 -13.50
N SER A 84 15.28 3.12 -13.68
CA SER A 84 16.46 3.29 -12.83
C SER A 84 16.13 3.48 -11.34
N ASP A 85 14.95 3.98 -11.03
CA ASP A 85 14.52 4.21 -9.65
C ASP A 85 14.29 2.91 -8.87
N TYR A 86 13.85 1.83 -9.55
CA TYR A 86 13.83 0.49 -8.94
C TYR A 86 15.23 0.05 -8.52
N GLN A 87 16.22 0.18 -9.43
CA GLN A 87 17.59 -0.24 -9.16
C GLN A 87 18.23 0.56 -8.03
N LYS A 88 18.02 1.89 -8.02
CA LYS A 88 18.52 2.77 -6.96
C LYS A 88 17.94 2.37 -5.60
N LEU A 89 16.62 2.16 -5.53
CA LEU A 89 15.95 1.79 -4.29
C LEU A 89 16.38 0.39 -3.83
N GLU A 90 16.48 -0.59 -4.73
CA GLU A 90 16.95 -1.94 -4.42
C GLU A 90 18.40 -1.90 -3.88
N GLN A 91 19.27 -1.10 -4.47
CA GLN A 91 20.63 -0.94 -3.98
C GLN A 91 20.70 -0.26 -2.60
N GLN A 92 19.88 0.76 -2.36
CA GLN A 92 19.77 1.39 -1.06
C GLN A 92 19.29 0.40 0.01
N LEU A 93 18.27 -0.40 -0.29
CA LEU A 93 17.75 -1.41 0.62
C LEU A 93 18.78 -2.50 0.89
N ALA A 94 19.49 -3.00 -0.13
CA ALA A 94 20.55 -3.98 0.04
C ALA A 94 21.65 -3.44 0.97
N THR A 95 22.08 -2.19 0.76
CA THR A 95 23.06 -1.52 1.63
C THR A 95 22.55 -1.37 3.06
N MET A 96 21.31 -0.91 3.22
CA MET A 96 20.69 -0.67 4.53
C MET A 96 20.58 -1.96 5.36
N PHE A 97 20.23 -3.08 4.71
CA PHE A 97 20.05 -4.37 5.37
C PHE A 97 21.33 -5.25 5.35
N GLY A 98 22.42 -4.81 4.74
CA GLY A 98 23.68 -5.56 4.67
C GLY A 98 23.57 -6.85 3.86
N THR A 99 22.75 -6.86 2.80
CA THR A 99 22.53 -7.99 1.89
C THR A 99 23.23 -7.76 0.55
N GLU A 100 23.52 -8.83 -0.19
CA GLU A 100 24.13 -8.71 -1.53
C GLU A 100 23.19 -8.04 -2.54
N SER A 101 21.87 -8.25 -2.40
CA SER A 101 20.86 -7.70 -3.28
C SER A 101 19.52 -7.54 -2.55
N ALA A 102 18.64 -6.73 -3.13
CA ALA A 102 17.24 -6.60 -2.75
C ALA A 102 16.36 -6.64 -3.99
N LEU A 103 15.12 -7.06 -3.83
CA LEU A 103 14.13 -7.06 -4.91
C LEU A 103 12.83 -6.47 -4.39
N ILE A 104 12.29 -5.50 -5.14
CA ILE A 104 11.03 -4.83 -4.80
C ILE A 104 9.88 -5.54 -5.49
N PHE A 105 8.85 -5.87 -4.70
CA PHE A 105 7.58 -6.38 -5.16
C PHE A 105 6.48 -5.32 -5.00
N ASN A 106 5.42 -5.43 -5.79
CA ASN A 106 4.28 -4.51 -5.74
C ASN A 106 3.28 -4.82 -4.62
N SER A 107 3.50 -5.88 -3.85
CA SER A 107 2.67 -6.24 -2.69
C SER A 107 3.47 -7.03 -1.67
N GLY A 108 3.03 -7.01 -0.42
CA GLY A 108 3.57 -7.86 0.65
C GLY A 108 3.04 -9.30 0.65
N TYR A 109 2.26 -9.67 -0.36
CA TYR A 109 1.70 -11.01 -0.47
C TYR A 109 2.61 -12.00 -1.22
N HIS A 110 3.52 -11.50 -2.05
CA HIS A 110 4.46 -12.29 -2.86
C HIS A 110 5.69 -12.71 -2.06
#